data_2975710c71cb96bf80ac7aafc03f0ade
#
_entry.id   2975710c71cb96bf80ac7aafc03f0ade
#
_cell.length_a   1.000
_cell.length_b   1.000
_cell.length_c   1.000
_cell.angle_alpha   90.00
_cell.angle_beta   90.00
_cell.angle_gamma   90.00
#
_symmetry.space_group_name_H-M   'P 1'
#
loop_
_entity.id
_entity.type
_entity.pdbx_description
1 polymer ?
#
loop_
_entity_poly.entity_id
_entity_poly.type
_entity_poly.pdbx_seq_one_letter_code
_entity_poly.pdbx_strand_id
1 'polypeptide(L)'
;LPERVQKPLTEAVKLTSANTGLQLVLGLSYSGRWEITDAIKRMCSDAREGKLDPDSVDACVVDSYMASAFMPDPELLIRTSGEKRISNFMLWRLAYTELYFTPVLWPDYRKDHFYEAILDYQRRERRFGMVSKQSGAFTVNN
;
A
#
# COMPACT_ATOMS: atom_id res chain seq x y z
N LEU A 1 -3.61 -18.90 9.46
CA LEU A 1 -4.40 -19.56 8.40
C LEU A 1 -4.41 -21.08 8.65
N PRO A 2 -5.55 -21.79 8.39
CA PRO A 2 -5.60 -23.25 8.44
C PRO A 2 -4.60 -23.88 7.48
N GLU A 3 -4.04 -25.03 7.84
CA GLU A 3 -3.00 -25.73 7.06
C GLU A 3 -3.45 -26.07 5.63
N ARG A 4 -4.74 -26.42 5.47
CA ARG A 4 -5.36 -26.66 4.16
C ARG A 4 -5.33 -25.46 3.19
N VAL A 5 -5.13 -24.23 3.72
CA VAL A 5 -5.00 -23.02 2.92
C VAL A 5 -3.53 -22.66 2.71
N GLN A 6 -2.68 -22.94 3.69
CA GLN A 6 -1.25 -22.59 3.61
C GLN A 6 -0.52 -23.40 2.52
N LYS A 7 -0.78 -24.72 2.43
CA LYS A 7 -0.13 -25.60 1.43
C LYS A 7 -0.33 -25.12 -0.02
N PRO A 8 -1.58 -24.95 -0.51
CA PRO A 8 -1.81 -24.47 -1.88
C PRO A 8 -1.22 -23.08 -2.15
N LEU A 9 -1.22 -22.16 -1.16
CA LEU A 9 -0.60 -20.85 -1.31
C LEU A 9 0.92 -20.96 -1.46
N THR A 10 1.56 -21.79 -0.66
CA THR A 10 3.01 -22.03 -0.75
C THR A 10 3.39 -22.63 -2.10
N GLU A 11 2.60 -23.57 -2.61
CA GLU A 11 2.80 -24.16 -3.94
C GLU A 11 2.64 -23.11 -5.05
N ALA A 12 1.58 -22.29 -4.98
CA ALA A 12 1.36 -21.22 -5.94
C ALA A 12 2.54 -20.21 -5.96
N VAL A 13 3.05 -19.80 -4.80
CA VAL A 13 4.24 -18.94 -4.70
C VAL A 13 5.45 -19.59 -5.36
N LYS A 14 5.71 -20.89 -5.11
CA LYS A 14 6.83 -21.60 -5.76
C LYS A 14 6.69 -21.66 -7.27
N LEU A 15 5.49 -21.97 -7.77
CA LEU A 15 5.23 -22.07 -9.21
C LEU A 15 5.39 -20.73 -9.95
N THR A 16 5.13 -19.62 -9.27
CA THR A 16 5.18 -18.28 -9.88
C THR A 16 6.44 -17.48 -9.55
N SER A 17 7.33 -18.00 -8.69
CA SER A 17 8.51 -17.28 -8.19
C SER A 17 9.50 -16.84 -9.26
N ALA A 18 9.55 -17.53 -10.41
CA ALA A 18 10.39 -17.18 -11.54
C ALA A 18 9.71 -16.27 -12.59
N ASN A 19 8.42 -15.94 -12.39
CA ASN A 19 7.70 -15.06 -13.31
C ASN A 19 8.16 -13.61 -13.16
N THR A 20 8.26 -12.89 -14.28
CA THR A 20 8.72 -11.49 -14.34
C THR A 20 7.60 -10.48 -14.66
N GLY A 21 6.35 -10.95 -14.71
CA GLY A 21 5.18 -10.12 -15.00
C GLY A 21 4.60 -9.43 -13.76
N LEU A 22 3.27 -9.42 -13.66
CA LEU A 22 2.54 -8.81 -12.55
C LEU A 22 2.88 -9.50 -11.21
N GLN A 23 3.23 -8.71 -10.20
CA GLN A 23 3.34 -9.19 -8.82
C GLN A 23 1.97 -9.11 -8.13
N LEU A 24 1.41 -10.26 -7.76
CA LEU A 24 0.19 -10.33 -6.97
C LEU A 24 0.53 -10.54 -5.49
N VAL A 25 0.07 -9.64 -4.64
CA VAL A 25 0.24 -9.73 -3.18
C VAL A 25 -1.13 -9.94 -2.52
N LEU A 26 -1.26 -10.98 -1.71
CA LEU A 26 -2.48 -11.31 -0.97
C LEU A 26 -2.32 -10.95 0.51
N GLY A 27 -3.01 -9.91 0.97
CA GLY A 27 -3.06 -9.50 2.37
C GLY A 27 -4.04 -10.35 3.18
N LEU A 28 -3.62 -11.54 3.62
CA LEU A 28 -4.44 -12.48 4.39
C LEU A 28 -4.19 -12.31 5.89
N SER A 29 -5.25 -12.13 6.68
CA SER A 29 -5.16 -11.85 8.12
C SER A 29 -4.29 -10.62 8.44
N TYR A 30 -4.28 -9.64 7.53
CA TYR A 30 -3.50 -8.40 7.63
C TYR A 30 -4.26 -7.33 8.44
N SER A 31 -3.53 -6.51 9.16
CA SER A 31 -4.04 -5.36 9.92
C SER A 31 -2.99 -4.25 9.95
N GLY A 32 -3.31 -3.03 9.49
CA GLY A 32 -2.39 -1.90 9.49
C GLY A 32 -1.94 -1.49 10.90
N ARG A 33 -2.84 -1.54 11.88
CA ARG A 33 -2.46 -1.28 13.28
C ARG A 33 -1.50 -2.34 13.82
N TRP A 34 -1.72 -3.61 13.49
CA TRP A 34 -0.79 -4.68 13.86
C TRP A 34 0.57 -4.46 13.21
N GLU A 35 0.61 -4.14 11.93
CA GLU A 35 1.85 -3.90 11.18
C GLU A 35 2.68 -2.77 11.81
N ILE A 36 2.05 -1.63 12.13
CA ILE A 36 2.71 -0.50 12.79
C ILE A 36 3.22 -0.91 14.18
N THR A 37 2.40 -1.62 14.95
CA THR A 37 2.78 -2.06 16.31
C THR A 37 3.94 -3.05 16.26
N ASP A 38 3.96 -3.95 15.27
CA ASP A 38 5.05 -4.92 15.07
C ASP A 38 6.36 -4.20 14.67
N ALA A 39 6.28 -3.25 13.74
CA ALA A 39 7.41 -2.42 13.36
C ALA A 39 8.01 -1.69 14.58
N ILE A 40 7.18 -1.05 15.39
CA ILE A 40 7.62 -0.37 16.62
C ILE A 40 8.33 -1.35 17.58
N LYS A 41 7.78 -2.55 17.79
CA LYS A 41 8.40 -3.55 18.65
C LYS A 41 9.80 -3.95 18.16
N ARG A 42 9.95 -4.16 16.85
CA ARG A 42 11.24 -4.50 16.24
C ARG A 42 12.23 -3.35 16.38
N MET A 43 11.81 -2.11 16.12
CA MET A 43 12.65 -0.93 16.32
C MET A 43 13.10 -0.78 17.77
N CYS A 44 12.21 -0.96 18.75
CA CYS A 44 12.56 -0.94 20.18
C CYS A 44 13.57 -2.04 20.55
N SER A 45 13.45 -3.23 19.95
CA SER A 45 14.42 -4.31 20.16
C SER A 45 15.79 -3.94 19.62
N ASP A 46 15.84 -3.46 18.38
CA ASP A 46 17.09 -3.08 17.72
C ASP A 46 17.76 -1.87 18.39
N ALA A 47 16.99 -0.90 18.87
CA ALA A 47 17.52 0.20 19.67
C ALA A 47 18.15 -0.29 21.00
N ARG A 48 17.49 -1.20 21.69
CA ARG A 48 18.02 -1.80 22.93
C ARG A 48 19.28 -2.60 22.69
N GLU A 49 19.42 -3.21 21.51
CA GLU A 49 20.61 -3.98 21.11
C GLU A 49 21.72 -3.09 20.48
N GLY A 50 21.51 -1.77 20.39
CA GLY A 50 22.46 -0.84 19.78
C GLY A 50 22.56 -0.94 18.25
N LYS A 51 21.59 -1.59 17.59
CA LYS A 51 21.52 -1.74 16.13
C LYS A 51 20.80 -0.57 15.45
N LEU A 52 19.97 0.15 16.20
CA LEU A 52 19.24 1.32 15.75
C LEU A 52 19.51 2.47 16.73
N ASP A 53 19.97 3.60 16.21
CA ASP A 53 20.02 4.85 16.95
C ASP A 53 18.62 5.47 16.97
N PRO A 54 17.98 5.65 18.14
CA PRO A 54 16.67 6.26 18.25
C PRO A 54 16.58 7.67 17.63
N ASP A 55 17.69 8.44 17.70
CA ASP A 55 17.73 9.80 17.15
C ASP A 55 17.82 9.84 15.61
N SER A 56 18.13 8.69 14.99
CA SER A 56 18.15 8.54 13.53
C SER A 56 16.80 8.13 12.94
N VAL A 57 15.77 7.93 13.77
CA VAL A 57 14.46 7.42 13.30
C VAL A 57 13.71 8.51 12.54
N ASP A 58 13.55 8.27 11.24
CA ASP A 58 12.73 9.06 10.32
C ASP A 58 11.66 8.19 9.62
N ALA A 59 10.91 8.78 8.69
CA ALA A 59 9.87 8.06 7.95
C ALA A 59 10.44 6.89 7.12
N CYS A 60 11.64 7.04 6.56
CA CYS A 60 12.29 5.99 5.77
C CYS A 60 12.70 4.81 6.64
N VAL A 61 13.23 5.09 7.83
CA VAL A 61 13.56 4.05 8.81
C VAL A 61 12.30 3.31 9.23
N VAL A 62 11.23 4.02 9.59
CA VAL A 62 9.94 3.38 9.95
C VAL A 62 9.44 2.51 8.79
N ASP A 63 9.48 3.02 7.55
CA ASP A 63 9.05 2.28 6.36
C ASP A 63 9.80 0.95 6.20
N SER A 64 11.12 0.95 6.43
CA SER A 64 11.96 -0.25 6.33
C SER A 64 11.59 -1.35 7.33
N TYR A 65 10.98 -0.98 8.45
CA TYR A 65 10.49 -1.91 9.46
C TYR A 65 9.06 -2.41 9.21
N MET A 66 8.32 -1.84 8.26
CA MET A 66 6.98 -2.33 7.92
C MET A 66 7.03 -3.72 7.27
N ALA A 67 6.05 -4.57 7.55
CA ALA A 67 5.92 -5.87 6.90
C ALA A 67 5.71 -5.74 5.39
N SER A 68 5.17 -4.61 4.94
CA SER A 68 4.94 -4.24 3.54
C SER A 68 6.10 -3.49 2.89
N ALA A 69 7.27 -3.37 3.54
CA ALA A 69 8.44 -2.65 3.04
C ALA A 69 8.95 -3.10 1.65
N PHE A 70 8.63 -4.33 1.26
CA PHE A 70 9.02 -4.90 -0.04
C PHE A 70 8.19 -4.35 -1.23
N MET A 71 7.14 -3.59 -0.97
CA MET A 71 6.24 -3.01 -1.98
C MET A 71 6.40 -1.49 -2.03
N PRO A 72 6.22 -0.86 -3.21
CA PRO A 72 6.04 0.59 -3.27
C PRO A 72 4.71 1.01 -2.63
N ASP A 73 4.59 2.31 -2.32
CA ASP A 73 3.30 2.86 -1.90
C ASP A 73 2.26 2.71 -3.01
N PRO A 74 1.03 2.28 -2.68
CA PRO A 74 0.00 2.12 -3.68
C PRO A 74 -0.46 3.47 -4.22
N GLU A 75 -0.60 3.56 -5.53
CA GLU A 75 -1.08 4.77 -6.19
C GLU A 75 -2.61 4.86 -6.22
N LEU A 76 -3.28 3.72 -6.25
CA LEU A 76 -4.74 3.62 -6.29
C LEU A 76 -5.24 2.51 -5.36
N LEU A 77 -6.17 2.86 -4.48
CA LEU A 77 -6.96 1.90 -3.69
C LEU A 77 -8.37 1.83 -4.26
N ILE A 78 -8.80 0.64 -4.65
CA ILE A 78 -10.17 0.37 -5.09
C ILE A 78 -10.92 -0.35 -3.97
N ARG A 79 -11.98 0.26 -3.47
CA ARG A 79 -12.86 -0.34 -2.46
C ARG A 79 -14.21 -0.65 -3.07
N THR A 80 -14.56 -1.93 -3.09
CA THR A 80 -15.85 -2.46 -3.55
C THR A 80 -16.93 -2.44 -2.47
N SER A 81 -18.14 -2.87 -2.80
CA SER A 81 -19.28 -3.08 -1.87
C SER A 81 -19.87 -1.81 -1.28
N GLY A 82 -19.65 -0.62 -1.88
CA GLY A 82 -20.21 0.65 -1.40
C GLY A 82 -19.63 1.17 -0.10
N GLU A 83 -18.64 0.49 0.45
CA GLU A 83 -17.97 0.85 1.69
C GLU A 83 -16.99 2.01 1.47
N LYS A 84 -17.16 3.12 2.21
CA LYS A 84 -16.34 4.34 2.06
C LYS A 84 -15.32 4.49 3.21
N ARG A 85 -14.66 3.42 3.58
CA ARG A 85 -13.63 3.37 4.62
C ARG A 85 -12.51 2.41 4.24
N ILE A 86 -11.30 2.61 4.73
CA ILE A 86 -10.13 1.75 4.45
C ILE A 86 -10.04 0.53 5.39
N SER A 87 -10.86 0.46 6.43
CA SER A 87 -10.98 -0.68 7.35
C SER A 87 -9.64 -1.21 7.87
N ASN A 88 -8.77 -0.31 8.35
CA ASN A 88 -7.47 -0.67 8.91
C ASN A 88 -6.51 -1.35 7.90
N PHE A 89 -6.72 -1.11 6.61
CA PHE A 89 -5.87 -1.64 5.55
C PHE A 89 -4.74 -0.66 5.22
N MET A 90 -3.49 -1.10 5.23
CA MET A 90 -2.27 -0.39 4.82
C MET A 90 -2.16 1.06 5.31
N LEU A 91 -2.47 1.33 6.60
CA LEU A 91 -2.60 2.69 7.16
C LEU A 91 -1.39 3.58 6.89
N TRP A 92 -0.19 3.04 6.98
CA TRP A 92 1.05 3.78 6.73
C TRP A 92 1.21 4.12 5.25
N ARG A 93 1.01 3.15 4.38
CA ARG A 93 1.29 3.27 2.95
C ARG A 93 0.22 4.00 2.15
N LEU A 94 -1.01 4.14 2.67
CA LEU A 94 -2.10 4.83 1.99
C LEU A 94 -2.07 6.36 2.15
N ALA A 95 -1.04 6.93 2.74
CA ALA A 95 -0.96 8.35 3.08
C ALA A 95 -1.23 9.30 1.88
N TYR A 96 -0.80 8.93 0.68
CA TYR A 96 -0.97 9.72 -0.55
C TYR A 96 -1.68 8.95 -1.66
N THR A 97 -2.34 7.84 -1.31
CA THR A 97 -3.04 6.97 -2.25
C THR A 97 -4.37 7.59 -2.71
N GLU A 98 -4.63 7.56 -4.00
CA GLU A 98 -5.93 7.91 -4.55
C GLU A 98 -6.97 6.84 -4.22
N LEU A 99 -8.15 7.26 -3.76
CA LEU A 99 -9.20 6.35 -3.31
C LEU A 99 -10.34 6.29 -4.35
N TYR A 100 -10.70 5.09 -4.78
CA TYR A 100 -11.85 4.84 -5.64
C TYR A 100 -12.83 3.91 -4.94
N PHE A 101 -14.07 4.35 -4.77
CA PHE A 101 -15.15 3.60 -4.12
C PHE A 101 -16.22 3.22 -5.14
N THR A 102 -16.58 1.94 -5.19
CA THR A 102 -17.64 1.44 -6.09
C THR A 102 -18.68 0.64 -5.31
N PRO A 103 -19.98 0.76 -5.65
CA PRO A 103 -21.04 -0.04 -5.03
C PRO A 103 -21.01 -1.50 -5.48
N VAL A 104 -20.28 -1.83 -6.54
CA VAL A 104 -20.19 -3.20 -7.06
C VAL A 104 -19.64 -4.14 -6.00
N LEU A 105 -20.30 -5.28 -5.77
CA LEU A 105 -19.83 -6.30 -4.84
C LEU A 105 -18.59 -7.00 -5.38
N TRP A 106 -17.68 -7.42 -4.50
CA TRP A 106 -16.43 -8.09 -4.92
C TRP A 106 -16.65 -9.29 -5.86
N PRO A 107 -17.64 -10.18 -5.65
CA PRO A 107 -17.88 -11.29 -6.58
C PRO A 107 -18.32 -10.86 -7.98
N ASP A 108 -18.88 -9.64 -8.12
CA ASP A 108 -19.37 -9.10 -9.39
C ASP A 108 -18.40 -8.10 -10.03
N TYR A 109 -17.31 -7.77 -9.35
CA TYR A 109 -16.29 -6.85 -9.86
C TYR A 109 -15.51 -7.53 -11.00
N ARG A 110 -15.55 -6.94 -12.19
CA ARG A 110 -14.98 -7.49 -13.44
C ARG A 110 -14.05 -6.47 -14.09
N LYS A 111 -13.46 -6.89 -15.18
CA LYS A 111 -12.51 -6.11 -15.97
C LYS A 111 -13.01 -4.70 -16.30
N ASP A 112 -14.27 -4.56 -16.70
CA ASP A 112 -14.84 -3.26 -17.09
C ASP A 112 -14.89 -2.29 -15.90
N HIS A 113 -15.29 -2.76 -14.72
CA HIS A 113 -15.25 -1.96 -13.49
C HIS A 113 -13.82 -1.57 -13.09
N PHE A 114 -12.84 -2.45 -13.34
CA PHE A 114 -11.44 -2.14 -13.11
C PHE A 114 -10.95 -1.04 -14.07
N TYR A 115 -11.32 -1.11 -15.33
CA TYR A 115 -10.99 -0.07 -16.30
C TYR A 115 -11.65 1.27 -15.95
N GLU A 116 -12.89 1.28 -15.48
CA GLU A 116 -13.54 2.50 -14.97
C GLU A 116 -12.73 3.15 -13.84
N ALA A 117 -12.26 2.35 -12.88
CA ALA A 117 -11.42 2.85 -11.79
C ALA A 117 -10.09 3.44 -12.29
N ILE A 118 -9.44 2.80 -13.27
CA ILE A 118 -8.20 3.31 -13.88
C ILE A 118 -8.47 4.61 -14.66
N LEU A 119 -9.55 4.68 -15.42
CA LEU A 119 -9.92 5.89 -16.17
C LEU A 119 -10.26 7.06 -15.24
N ASP A 120 -10.93 6.79 -14.13
CA ASP A 120 -11.18 7.79 -13.09
C ASP A 120 -9.87 8.31 -12.50
N TYR A 121 -8.96 7.40 -12.12
CA TYR A 121 -7.64 7.73 -11.61
C TYR A 121 -6.83 8.59 -12.60
N GLN A 122 -6.81 8.25 -13.87
CA GLN A 122 -6.08 8.98 -14.91
C GLN A 122 -6.59 10.41 -15.14
N ARG A 123 -7.86 10.68 -14.83
CA ARG A 123 -8.47 12.01 -14.95
C ARG A 123 -8.19 12.93 -13.77
N ARG A 124 -7.64 12.39 -12.67
CA ARG A 124 -7.37 13.17 -11.46
C ARG A 124 -6.09 13.98 -11.59
N GLU A 125 -6.15 15.22 -11.11
CA GLU A 125 -4.96 16.05 -10.95
C GLU A 125 -4.29 15.75 -9.60
N ARG A 126 -3.09 15.16 -9.62
CA ARG A 126 -2.33 14.84 -8.41
C ARG A 126 -1.60 16.10 -7.91
N ARG A 127 -2.05 16.67 -6.80
CA ARG A 127 -1.54 17.96 -6.29
C ARG A 127 -0.48 17.83 -5.18
N PHE A 128 -0.24 16.67 -4.63
CA PHE A 128 0.76 16.40 -3.56
C PHE A 128 0.84 17.51 -2.50
N GLY A 129 -0.31 18.05 -2.07
CA GLY A 129 -0.38 19.15 -1.10
C GLY A 129 -0.08 20.55 -1.65
N MET A 130 0.20 20.72 -2.97
CA MET A 130 0.42 22.03 -3.59
C MET A 130 -0.87 22.61 -4.18
N VAL A 131 -1.06 23.94 -4.08
CA VAL A 131 -2.20 24.65 -4.67
C VAL A 131 -1.96 24.79 -6.18
N SER A 132 -2.98 24.56 -7.04
CA SER A 132 -2.88 24.56 -8.51
C SER A 132 -2.29 25.83 -9.15
N LYS A 133 -2.17 26.94 -8.41
CA LYS A 133 -1.52 28.17 -8.86
C LYS A 133 0.01 28.20 -8.71
N GLN A 134 0.61 27.21 -8.05
CA GLN A 134 2.07 27.18 -7.81
C GLN A 134 2.83 26.33 -8.84
N SER A 135 2.13 25.54 -9.65
CA SER A 135 2.75 24.73 -10.71
C SER A 135 3.08 25.50 -11.99
N GLY A 136 2.74 26.80 -12.06
CA GLY A 136 2.96 27.66 -13.25
C GLY A 136 4.11 28.68 -13.15
N ALA A 137 4.89 28.73 -12.06
CA ALA A 137 5.86 29.79 -11.83
C ALA A 137 7.29 29.29 -11.53
N PHE A 138 7.82 28.43 -12.41
CA PHE A 138 9.29 28.30 -12.54
C PHE A 138 9.67 28.58 -14.00
N THR A 139 9.57 29.85 -14.39
CA THR A 139 10.34 30.37 -15.53
C THR A 139 11.70 30.74 -14.97
N VAL A 140 12.70 29.96 -15.32
CA VAL A 140 14.11 30.29 -15.11
C VAL A 140 14.40 31.54 -15.95
N ASN A 141 14.61 32.69 -15.30
CA ASN A 141 15.24 33.82 -15.95
C ASN A 141 16.77 33.65 -15.82
N ASN A 142 17.41 33.69 -16.99
CA ASN A 142 18.86 33.73 -17.18
C ASN A 142 19.53 34.87 -16.43
#